data_d79092d07e89af84adf819bb6871103f
#
_entry.id   d79092d07e89af84adf819bb6871103f
#
_cell.length_a   1.000
_cell.length_b   1.000
_cell.length_c   1.000
_cell.angle_alpha   90.00
_cell.angle_beta   90.00
_cell.angle_gamma   90.00
#
_symmetry.space_group_name_H-M   'P 1'
#
loop_
_entity.id
_entity.type
_entity.pdbx_description
1 polymer ?
#
loop_
_entity_poly.entity_id
_entity_poly.type
_entity_poly.pdbx_seq_one_letter_code
_entity_poly.pdbx_strand_id
1 'polypeptide(L)'
;MKWFVGFVALLIGLWAVVFLGYLPSQLVQAQSDAFINTPAHVGLEYDDLSLRVPDENLSLSGWWMPAEEAHSVMLYVHGANGNKEDKYIGALDIYAAFVKRGYHVMAIDLRNHGASDRTESGQLAFGAEEYRDVITAIDMIEQLAPGLPVIAAGTSMGGATLIETTVRDKRLEALILIDPLLDPQTASLGGIQAILGMPKSLLGPTLWSATNLFGLGGNAQNIIETGRSLTLPILVIQDPQDPVTLAEYSRELAEGQSNITYHLMPTPPADHPVLADAGGWGSHGAAFRLDPEGVLQQVDAFLAAL
;
A
#
# COMPACT_ATOMS: atom_id res chain seq x y z
N MET A 1 -5.04 46.98 -23.69
CA MET A 1 -5.62 45.71 -24.16
C MET A 1 -4.55 44.68 -24.54
N LYS A 2 -3.57 44.96 -25.41
CA LYS A 2 -2.51 43.98 -25.81
C LYS A 2 -1.66 43.46 -24.62
N TRP A 3 -1.25 44.35 -23.70
CA TRP A 3 -0.47 43.96 -22.50
C TRP A 3 -1.27 43.09 -21.54
N PHE A 4 -2.56 43.32 -21.38
CA PHE A 4 -3.44 42.50 -20.55
C PHE A 4 -3.60 41.11 -21.14
N VAL A 5 -3.81 41.01 -22.47
CA VAL A 5 -3.89 39.69 -23.16
C VAL A 5 -2.58 38.94 -23.04
N GLY A 6 -1.43 39.59 -23.20
CA GLY A 6 -0.12 39.02 -23.04
C GLY A 6 0.11 38.49 -21.59
N PHE A 7 -0.30 39.26 -20.58
CA PHE A 7 -0.20 38.88 -19.19
C PHE A 7 -1.08 37.64 -18.85
N VAL A 8 -2.32 37.62 -19.33
CA VAL A 8 -3.22 36.48 -19.17
C VAL A 8 -2.67 35.22 -19.85
N ALA A 9 -2.15 35.36 -21.07
CA ALA A 9 -1.52 34.25 -21.79
C ALA A 9 -0.29 33.68 -21.02
N LEU A 10 0.51 34.57 -20.42
CA LEU A 10 1.64 34.16 -19.58
C LEU A 10 1.18 33.33 -18.34
N LEU A 11 0.13 33.80 -17.66
CA LEU A 11 -0.43 33.08 -16.49
C LEU A 11 -0.98 31.70 -16.87
N ILE A 12 -1.70 31.59 -17.98
CA ILE A 12 -2.20 30.31 -18.52
C ILE A 12 -1.02 29.42 -18.87
N GLY A 13 0.01 29.94 -19.52
CA GLY A 13 1.21 29.19 -19.85
C GLY A 13 1.93 28.65 -18.60
N LEU A 14 2.09 29.49 -17.59
CA LEU A 14 2.69 29.09 -16.31
C LEU A 14 1.85 28.04 -15.61
N TRP A 15 0.52 28.22 -15.56
CA TRP A 15 -0.39 27.23 -15.01
C TRP A 15 -0.25 25.87 -15.73
N ALA A 16 -0.23 25.87 -17.06
CA ALA A 16 -0.08 24.67 -17.83
C ALA A 16 1.27 23.96 -17.54
N VAL A 17 2.36 24.70 -17.47
CA VAL A 17 3.67 24.14 -17.11
C VAL A 17 3.65 23.50 -15.72
N VAL A 18 3.02 24.15 -14.74
CA VAL A 18 2.96 23.63 -13.37
C VAL A 18 2.00 22.42 -13.28
N PHE A 19 0.75 22.57 -13.71
CA PHE A 19 -0.31 21.58 -13.47
C PHE A 19 -0.38 20.46 -14.51
N LEU A 20 0.15 20.64 -15.71
CA LEU A 20 0.19 19.58 -16.73
C LEU A 20 1.61 19.05 -16.98
N GLY A 21 2.64 19.67 -16.44
CA GLY A 21 4.03 19.27 -16.59
C GLY A 21 4.69 18.92 -15.27
N TYR A 22 5.03 19.93 -14.48
CA TYR A 22 5.86 19.75 -13.28
C TYR A 22 5.18 18.88 -12.20
N LEU A 23 3.99 19.24 -11.74
CA LEU A 23 3.31 18.46 -10.69
C LEU A 23 3.06 17.01 -11.11
N PRO A 24 2.50 16.69 -12.29
CA PRO A 24 2.35 15.32 -12.72
C PRO A 24 3.65 14.55 -12.75
N SER A 25 4.76 15.15 -13.22
CA SER A 25 6.05 14.49 -13.25
C SER A 25 6.60 14.12 -11.86
N GLN A 26 6.23 14.86 -10.83
CA GLN A 26 6.60 14.57 -9.44
C GLN A 26 5.68 13.52 -8.80
N LEU A 27 4.39 13.60 -9.10
CA LEU A 27 3.37 12.71 -8.53
C LEU A 27 3.46 11.25 -8.98
N VAL A 28 4.03 11.01 -10.15
CA VAL A 28 4.25 9.64 -10.65
C VAL A 28 5.48 8.98 -10.04
N GLN A 29 6.39 9.76 -9.46
CA GLN A 29 7.61 9.22 -8.83
C GLN A 29 7.29 8.70 -7.43
N ALA A 30 7.77 7.50 -7.13
CA ALA A 30 7.75 7.01 -5.77
C ALA A 30 8.62 7.90 -4.88
N GLN A 31 8.04 8.40 -3.79
CA GLN A 31 8.70 9.22 -2.78
C GLN A 31 8.56 8.51 -1.46
N SER A 32 9.65 7.99 -0.93
CA SER A 32 9.65 7.29 0.34
C SER A 32 10.64 7.95 1.27
N ASP A 33 10.17 8.29 2.46
CA ASP A 33 11.03 8.78 3.53
C ASP A 33 12.00 7.68 4.00
N ALA A 34 13.16 8.10 4.49
CA ALA A 34 14.05 7.19 5.18
C ALA A 34 13.37 6.69 6.47
N PHE A 35 13.47 5.40 6.76
CA PHE A 35 13.01 4.88 8.04
C PHE A 35 13.92 5.36 9.18
N ILE A 36 13.35 5.55 10.37
CA ILE A 36 14.01 6.07 11.56
C ILE A 36 14.24 4.93 12.55
N ASN A 37 13.27 4.03 12.65
CA ASN A 37 13.27 2.93 13.59
C ASN A 37 13.38 1.59 12.87
N THR A 38 13.80 0.58 13.62
CA THR A 38 13.87 -0.82 13.17
C THR A 38 13.00 -1.67 14.08
N PRO A 39 12.77 -2.96 13.77
CA PRO A 39 12.03 -3.86 14.65
C PRO A 39 12.54 -3.92 16.10
N ALA A 40 13.82 -3.66 16.32
CA ALA A 40 14.39 -3.58 17.69
C ALA A 40 13.75 -2.46 18.55
N HIS A 41 13.16 -1.42 17.92
CA HIS A 41 12.47 -0.35 18.64
C HIS A 41 11.24 -0.85 19.43
N VAL A 42 10.61 -1.90 18.94
CA VAL A 42 9.47 -2.59 19.59
C VAL A 42 9.89 -3.91 20.25
N GLY A 43 11.19 -4.12 20.46
CA GLY A 43 11.74 -5.27 21.16
C GLY A 43 11.81 -6.56 20.34
N LEU A 44 11.69 -6.49 19.01
CA LEU A 44 11.83 -7.65 18.14
C LEU A 44 13.28 -7.88 17.74
N GLU A 45 13.69 -9.16 17.76
CA GLU A 45 14.87 -9.59 17.03
C GLU A 45 14.57 -9.59 15.53
N TYR A 46 15.57 -9.26 14.71
CA TYR A 46 15.41 -9.25 13.26
C TYR A 46 16.74 -9.37 12.52
N ASP A 47 16.66 -9.85 11.29
CA ASP A 47 17.74 -9.84 10.33
C ASP A 47 17.43 -8.87 9.19
N ASP A 48 18.43 -8.09 8.78
CA ASP A 48 18.36 -7.30 7.54
C ASP A 48 18.55 -8.24 6.34
N LEU A 49 17.65 -8.14 5.37
CA LEU A 49 17.68 -8.93 4.15
C LEU A 49 17.96 -8.06 2.92
N SER A 50 18.68 -8.65 1.97
CA SER A 50 18.82 -8.14 0.60
C SER A 50 18.31 -9.21 -0.36
N LEU A 51 17.22 -8.90 -1.06
CA LEU A 51 16.55 -9.83 -1.97
C LEU A 51 16.81 -9.42 -3.42
N ARG A 52 17.44 -10.30 -4.20
CA ARG A 52 17.71 -10.03 -5.61
C ARG A 52 16.48 -10.38 -6.46
N VAL A 53 15.92 -9.40 -7.17
CA VAL A 53 14.80 -9.64 -8.10
C VAL A 53 15.33 -10.43 -9.31
N PRO A 54 14.73 -11.60 -9.63
CA PRO A 54 15.15 -12.38 -10.78
C PRO A 54 15.03 -11.59 -12.09
N ASP A 55 16.04 -11.78 -12.97
CA ASP A 55 16.09 -11.15 -14.30
C ASP A 55 16.12 -9.61 -14.34
N GLU A 56 16.19 -8.98 -13.17
CA GLU A 56 16.31 -7.52 -13.01
C GLU A 56 17.62 -7.17 -12.27
N ASN A 57 18.21 -6.03 -12.61
CA ASN A 57 19.36 -5.52 -11.85
C ASN A 57 18.86 -4.69 -10.66
N LEU A 58 18.11 -5.33 -9.77
CA LEU A 58 17.41 -4.69 -8.69
C LEU A 58 17.49 -5.55 -7.43
N SER A 59 17.82 -4.93 -6.29
CA SER A 59 17.82 -5.54 -4.96
C SER A 59 16.81 -4.85 -4.06
N LEU A 60 16.03 -5.65 -3.35
CA LEU A 60 15.08 -5.16 -2.37
C LEU A 60 15.67 -5.27 -0.97
N SER A 61 15.30 -4.34 -0.13
CA SER A 61 15.62 -4.36 1.30
C SER A 61 14.43 -4.96 2.07
N GLY A 62 14.71 -5.84 3.01
CA GLY A 62 13.70 -6.45 3.86
C GLY A 62 14.16 -6.63 5.29
N TRP A 63 13.21 -6.94 6.17
CA TRP A 63 13.43 -7.42 7.52
C TRP A 63 12.80 -8.79 7.69
N TRP A 64 13.54 -9.69 8.36
CA TRP A 64 13.03 -10.97 8.82
C TRP A 64 12.98 -10.95 10.35
N MET A 65 11.80 -11.13 10.90
CA MET A 65 11.55 -11.14 12.34
C MET A 65 11.08 -12.54 12.73
N PRO A 66 11.96 -13.37 13.35
CA PRO A 66 11.62 -14.73 13.73
C PRO A 66 10.71 -14.76 14.96
N ALA A 67 9.77 -15.71 15.00
CA ALA A 67 9.06 -16.12 16.22
C ALA A 67 9.63 -17.44 16.74
N GLU A 68 9.60 -17.68 18.06
CA GLU A 68 10.21 -18.87 18.68
C GLU A 68 9.54 -20.18 18.23
N GLU A 69 8.22 -20.23 18.18
CA GLU A 69 7.43 -21.40 17.75
C GLU A 69 6.49 -21.00 16.61
N ALA A 70 7.07 -20.70 15.45
CA ALA A 70 6.28 -20.24 14.32
C ALA A 70 5.50 -21.39 13.67
N HIS A 71 4.22 -21.12 13.40
CA HIS A 71 3.34 -22.01 12.65
C HIS A 71 3.00 -21.47 11.25
N SER A 72 3.33 -20.23 10.95
CA SER A 72 3.06 -19.55 9.69
C SER A 72 4.00 -18.37 9.50
N VAL A 73 4.02 -17.78 8.29
CA VAL A 73 4.73 -16.54 7.97
C VAL A 73 3.72 -15.46 7.58
N MET A 74 3.89 -14.26 8.13
CA MET A 74 3.18 -13.07 7.69
C MET A 74 4.13 -12.22 6.83
N LEU A 75 3.78 -12.04 5.55
CA LEU A 75 4.47 -11.12 4.65
C LEU A 75 3.72 -9.78 4.63
N TYR A 76 4.41 -8.70 4.99
CA TYR A 76 3.84 -7.36 4.97
C TYR A 76 4.31 -6.55 3.77
N VAL A 77 3.34 -5.89 3.09
CA VAL A 77 3.56 -5.06 1.90
C VAL A 77 2.97 -3.66 2.13
N HIS A 78 3.84 -2.65 2.16
CA HIS A 78 3.46 -1.26 2.42
C HIS A 78 2.74 -0.59 1.25
N GLY A 79 2.10 0.55 1.52
CA GLY A 79 1.44 1.40 0.54
C GLY A 79 2.38 2.27 -0.30
N ALA A 80 1.82 3.03 -1.26
CA ALA A 80 2.57 4.00 -2.05
C ALA A 80 3.24 5.04 -1.16
N ASN A 81 4.50 5.35 -1.48
CA ASN A 81 5.35 6.29 -0.73
C ASN A 81 5.66 5.87 0.72
N GLY A 82 5.23 4.67 1.13
CA GLY A 82 5.60 4.05 2.40
C GLY A 82 6.96 3.36 2.34
N ASN A 83 7.26 2.60 3.37
CA ASN A 83 8.41 1.70 3.46
C ASN A 83 8.12 0.60 4.51
N LYS A 84 9.04 -0.32 4.75
CA LYS A 84 8.84 -1.41 5.70
C LYS A 84 8.72 -0.98 7.18
N GLU A 85 9.13 0.24 7.56
CA GLU A 85 8.84 0.80 8.89
C GLU A 85 7.40 1.29 8.99
N ASP A 86 6.90 1.86 7.92
CA ASP A 86 5.61 2.55 7.78
C ASP A 86 5.03 3.11 9.09
N LYS A 87 5.72 4.12 9.60
CA LYS A 87 5.41 4.75 10.89
C LYS A 87 3.96 5.24 10.96
N TYR A 88 3.44 5.74 9.83
CA TYR A 88 2.08 6.27 9.78
C TYR A 88 1.04 5.19 10.07
N ILE A 89 1.24 3.99 9.56
CA ILE A 89 0.36 2.84 9.74
C ILE A 89 0.60 2.16 11.10
N GLY A 90 1.77 2.34 11.71
CA GLY A 90 2.19 1.63 12.91
C GLY A 90 2.69 0.21 12.60
N ALA A 91 3.38 0.04 11.50
CA ALA A 91 3.79 -1.28 11.00
C ALA A 91 4.63 -2.08 12.01
N LEU A 92 5.52 -1.44 12.76
CA LEU A 92 6.32 -2.13 13.77
C LEU A 92 5.46 -2.78 14.87
N ASP A 93 4.38 -2.13 15.30
CA ASP A 93 3.45 -2.68 16.29
C ASP A 93 2.63 -3.85 15.70
N ILE A 94 2.28 -3.77 14.40
CA ILE A 94 1.67 -4.88 13.66
C ILE A 94 2.62 -6.09 13.67
N TYR A 95 3.89 -5.89 13.35
CA TYR A 95 4.89 -6.98 13.36
C TYR A 95 5.02 -7.62 14.74
N ALA A 96 5.13 -6.81 15.78
CA ALA A 96 5.18 -7.31 17.16
C ALA A 96 3.93 -8.10 17.54
N ALA A 97 2.75 -7.67 17.10
CA ALA A 97 1.50 -8.39 17.33
C ALA A 97 1.47 -9.76 16.64
N PHE A 98 2.01 -9.87 15.41
CA PHE A 98 2.08 -11.13 14.67
C PHE A 98 3.18 -12.06 15.22
N VAL A 99 4.38 -11.54 15.53
CA VAL A 99 5.45 -12.35 16.15
C VAL A 99 4.96 -12.96 17.47
N LYS A 100 4.27 -12.18 18.31
CA LYS A 100 3.66 -12.68 19.56
C LYS A 100 2.61 -13.77 19.34
N ARG A 101 2.00 -13.83 18.15
CA ARG A 101 1.02 -14.85 17.75
C ARG A 101 1.64 -16.09 17.11
N GLY A 102 2.95 -16.20 17.05
CA GLY A 102 3.65 -17.34 16.44
C GLY A 102 3.75 -17.24 14.91
N TYR A 103 3.82 -16.04 14.37
CA TYR A 103 4.14 -15.83 12.96
C TYR A 103 5.57 -15.33 12.84
N HIS A 104 6.40 -15.96 12.00
CA HIS A 104 7.53 -15.23 11.45
C HIS A 104 6.98 -14.04 10.66
N VAL A 105 7.65 -12.92 10.69
CA VAL A 105 7.24 -11.76 9.91
C VAL A 105 8.33 -11.36 8.94
N MET A 106 7.97 -11.24 7.67
CA MET A 106 8.81 -10.60 6.65
C MET A 106 8.16 -9.28 6.22
N ALA A 107 8.93 -8.21 6.25
CA ALA A 107 8.53 -6.91 5.70
C ALA A 107 9.56 -6.46 4.67
N ILE A 108 9.09 -6.00 3.51
CA ILE A 108 9.95 -5.56 2.41
C ILE A 108 9.71 -4.11 2.06
N ASP A 109 10.75 -3.41 1.63
CA ASP A 109 10.58 -2.20 0.82
C ASP A 109 10.37 -2.64 -0.62
N LEU A 110 9.26 -2.23 -1.22
CA LEU A 110 9.01 -2.42 -2.65
C LEU A 110 10.04 -1.63 -3.48
N ARG A 111 10.21 -1.98 -4.76
CA ARG A 111 11.02 -1.20 -5.70
C ARG A 111 10.69 0.29 -5.60
N ASN A 112 11.69 1.14 -5.75
CA ASN A 112 11.58 2.60 -5.67
C ASN A 112 11.31 3.16 -4.26
N HIS A 113 11.18 2.33 -3.22
CA HIS A 113 10.83 2.74 -1.87
C HIS A 113 11.91 2.36 -0.85
N GLY A 114 11.93 3.09 0.28
CA GLY A 114 12.79 2.80 1.43
C GLY A 114 14.25 2.65 1.06
N ALA A 115 14.84 1.50 1.44
CA ALA A 115 16.23 1.14 1.14
C ALA A 115 16.38 0.19 -0.07
N SER A 116 15.29 -0.11 -0.78
CA SER A 116 15.32 -0.89 -2.02
C SER A 116 15.86 -0.06 -3.20
N ASP A 117 16.41 -0.75 -4.19
CA ASP A 117 16.88 -0.11 -5.42
C ASP A 117 15.73 0.58 -6.17
N ARG A 118 16.10 1.62 -6.89
CA ARG A 118 15.18 2.32 -7.79
C ARG A 118 15.30 1.79 -9.21
N THR A 119 14.17 1.60 -9.86
CA THR A 119 14.12 1.36 -11.30
C THR A 119 14.54 2.62 -12.06
N GLU A 120 14.85 2.48 -13.37
CA GLU A 120 15.20 3.63 -14.20
C GLU A 120 14.08 4.69 -14.24
N SER A 121 12.81 4.26 -14.28
CA SER A 121 11.67 5.16 -14.26
C SER A 121 11.41 5.79 -12.87
N GLY A 122 11.67 5.05 -11.79
CA GLY A 122 11.36 5.46 -10.42
C GLY A 122 9.86 5.59 -10.12
N GLN A 123 8.99 5.08 -11.00
CA GLN A 123 7.55 5.34 -10.96
C GLN A 123 6.77 4.34 -10.10
N LEU A 124 5.59 4.78 -9.65
CA LEU A 124 4.57 3.95 -9.03
C LEU A 124 3.77 3.21 -10.11
N ALA A 125 3.64 1.89 -9.98
CA ALA A 125 2.88 1.06 -10.92
C ALA A 125 1.64 0.40 -10.28
N PHE A 126 1.32 0.69 -9.01
CA PHE A 126 0.14 0.22 -8.28
C PHE A 126 -0.08 -1.29 -8.35
N GLY A 127 1.00 -2.06 -8.21
CA GLY A 127 1.00 -3.52 -8.27
C GLY A 127 1.39 -4.10 -9.63
N ALA A 128 1.25 -3.34 -10.73
CA ALA A 128 1.51 -3.85 -12.08
C ALA A 128 2.99 -4.20 -12.34
N GLU A 129 3.91 -3.68 -11.54
CA GLU A 129 5.34 -4.02 -11.55
C GLU A 129 5.81 -4.58 -10.19
N GLU A 130 5.25 -4.05 -9.09
CA GLU A 130 5.63 -4.39 -7.72
C GLU A 130 5.29 -5.85 -7.33
N TYR A 131 4.42 -6.55 -8.06
CA TYR A 131 4.12 -7.97 -7.82
C TYR A 131 5.37 -8.85 -7.90
N ARG A 132 6.39 -8.49 -8.71
CA ARG A 132 7.64 -9.24 -8.80
C ARG A 132 8.46 -9.18 -7.51
N ASP A 133 8.35 -8.06 -6.80
CA ASP A 133 9.02 -7.86 -5.51
C ASP A 133 8.43 -8.79 -4.46
N VAL A 134 7.10 -8.91 -4.46
CA VAL A 134 6.38 -9.81 -3.57
C VAL A 134 6.69 -11.28 -3.89
N ILE A 135 6.74 -11.68 -5.17
CA ILE A 135 7.18 -13.04 -5.57
C ILE A 135 8.61 -13.30 -5.07
N THR A 136 9.51 -12.33 -5.21
CA THR A 136 10.88 -12.44 -4.71
C THR A 136 10.92 -12.62 -3.17
N ALA A 137 10.04 -11.94 -2.45
CA ALA A 137 9.90 -12.13 -1.01
C ALA A 137 9.37 -13.53 -0.65
N ILE A 138 8.40 -14.04 -1.40
CA ILE A 138 7.88 -15.41 -1.22
C ILE A 138 8.98 -16.45 -1.47
N ASP A 139 9.81 -16.26 -2.50
CA ASP A 139 10.97 -17.12 -2.78
C ASP A 139 11.98 -17.12 -1.63
N MET A 140 12.20 -15.99 -0.99
CA MET A 140 13.06 -15.88 0.20
C MET A 140 12.42 -16.54 1.42
N ILE A 141 11.11 -16.39 1.62
CA ILE A 141 10.39 -17.06 2.70
C ILE A 141 10.52 -18.60 2.60
N GLU A 142 10.39 -19.16 1.41
CA GLU A 142 10.56 -20.60 1.20
C GLU A 142 11.96 -21.09 1.58
N GLN A 143 12.98 -20.23 1.47
CA GLN A 143 14.34 -20.57 1.90
C GLN A 143 14.51 -20.46 3.42
N LEU A 144 13.91 -19.46 4.06
CA LEU A 144 14.05 -19.18 5.49
C LEU A 144 13.13 -20.05 6.35
N ALA A 145 11.94 -20.37 5.86
CA ALA A 145 10.91 -21.12 6.59
C ALA A 145 10.19 -22.13 5.68
N PRO A 146 10.91 -23.15 5.16
CA PRO A 146 10.37 -24.07 4.18
C PRO A 146 9.16 -24.84 4.73
N GLY A 147 8.08 -24.85 3.97
CA GLY A 147 6.85 -25.58 4.26
C GLY A 147 5.90 -24.91 5.26
N LEU A 148 6.23 -23.72 5.78
CA LEU A 148 5.25 -22.95 6.54
C LEU A 148 4.28 -22.24 5.61
N PRO A 149 2.97 -22.22 5.94
CA PRO A 149 2.00 -21.44 5.19
C PRO A 149 2.32 -19.94 5.24
N VAL A 150 2.06 -19.24 4.14
CA VAL A 150 2.32 -17.79 4.03
C VAL A 150 1.01 -17.05 3.89
N ILE A 151 0.70 -16.18 4.84
CA ILE A 151 -0.34 -15.17 4.71
C ILE A 151 0.30 -13.83 4.35
N ALA A 152 -0.41 -12.97 3.63
CA ALA A 152 0.12 -11.66 3.31
C ALA A 152 -0.82 -10.54 3.75
N ALA A 153 -0.26 -9.50 4.36
CA ALA A 153 -0.97 -8.29 4.74
C ALA A 153 -0.46 -7.10 3.92
N GLY A 154 -1.37 -6.30 3.37
CA GLY A 154 -0.99 -5.14 2.57
C GLY A 154 -1.93 -3.97 2.76
N THR A 155 -1.34 -2.76 2.80
CA THR A 155 -2.07 -1.51 2.95
C THR A 155 -2.07 -0.74 1.64
N SER A 156 -3.21 -0.16 1.25
CA SER A 156 -3.33 0.72 0.07
C SER A 156 -2.76 0.06 -1.20
N MET A 157 -1.73 0.63 -1.82
CA MET A 157 -1.01 0.05 -2.96
C MET A 157 -0.48 -1.37 -2.66
N GLY A 158 -0.06 -1.66 -1.42
CA GLY A 158 0.35 -3.00 -1.01
C GLY A 158 -0.77 -4.02 -1.18
N GLY A 159 -2.02 -3.64 -0.88
CA GLY A 159 -3.20 -4.48 -1.13
C GLY A 159 -3.41 -4.77 -2.62
N ALA A 160 -3.30 -3.76 -3.49
CA ALA A 160 -3.35 -3.94 -4.95
C ALA A 160 -2.22 -4.87 -5.43
N THR A 161 -1.01 -4.67 -4.91
CA THR A 161 0.17 -5.49 -5.25
C THR A 161 -0.05 -6.95 -4.86
N LEU A 162 -0.64 -7.23 -3.70
CA LEU A 162 -0.96 -8.59 -3.27
C LEU A 162 -2.01 -9.25 -4.16
N ILE A 163 -3.04 -8.53 -4.58
CA ILE A 163 -4.03 -9.03 -5.55
C ILE A 163 -3.34 -9.41 -6.86
N GLU A 164 -2.51 -8.52 -7.41
CA GLU A 164 -1.76 -8.75 -8.64
C GLU A 164 -0.74 -9.91 -8.52
N THR A 165 -0.11 -10.05 -7.34
CA THR A 165 0.78 -11.17 -7.05
C THR A 165 0.01 -12.49 -7.05
N THR A 166 -1.11 -12.55 -6.35
CA THR A 166 -1.86 -13.80 -6.13
C THR A 166 -2.45 -14.39 -7.43
N VAL A 167 -2.71 -13.58 -8.43
CA VAL A 167 -3.11 -14.09 -9.76
C VAL A 167 -1.97 -14.88 -10.41
N ARG A 168 -0.73 -14.46 -10.20
CA ARG A 168 0.47 -15.00 -10.85
C ARG A 168 1.17 -16.07 -10.02
N ASP A 169 1.05 -15.99 -8.69
CA ASP A 169 1.67 -16.89 -7.74
C ASP A 169 0.64 -17.39 -6.74
N LYS A 170 0.50 -18.71 -6.58
CA LYS A 170 -0.54 -19.34 -5.76
C LYS A 170 -0.03 -19.82 -4.38
N ARG A 171 1.16 -19.40 -3.98
CA ARG A 171 1.77 -19.82 -2.71
C ARG A 171 1.25 -19.07 -1.47
N LEU A 172 0.49 -17.98 -1.68
CA LEU A 172 -0.18 -17.29 -0.57
C LEU A 172 -1.46 -18.03 -0.19
N GLU A 173 -1.66 -18.26 1.10
CA GLU A 173 -2.83 -19.00 1.64
C GLU A 173 -4.00 -18.07 1.98
N ALA A 174 -3.72 -16.83 2.38
CA ALA A 174 -4.73 -15.83 2.69
C ALA A 174 -4.18 -14.41 2.51
N LEU A 175 -5.08 -13.44 2.29
CA LEU A 175 -4.76 -12.03 2.22
C LEU A 175 -5.49 -11.24 3.31
N ILE A 176 -4.80 -10.25 3.89
CA ILE A 176 -5.36 -9.21 4.77
C ILE A 176 -5.12 -7.87 4.08
N LEU A 177 -6.18 -7.24 3.61
CA LEU A 177 -6.13 -6.00 2.84
C LEU A 177 -6.66 -4.85 3.71
N ILE A 178 -5.82 -3.86 3.99
CA ILE A 178 -6.18 -2.70 4.81
C ILE A 178 -6.29 -1.48 3.89
N ASP A 179 -7.48 -0.90 3.80
CA ASP A 179 -7.76 0.24 2.91
C ASP A 179 -7.15 0.07 1.52
N PRO A 180 -7.43 -1.06 0.81
CA PRO A 180 -6.71 -1.42 -0.41
C PRO A 180 -6.99 -0.43 -1.54
N LEU A 181 -5.94 -0.14 -2.35
CA LEU A 181 -6.07 0.63 -3.59
C LEU A 181 -6.76 -0.23 -4.65
N LEU A 182 -8.05 -0.04 -4.84
CA LEU A 182 -8.87 -0.84 -5.77
C LEU A 182 -9.25 -0.07 -7.04
N ASP A 183 -9.35 1.26 -6.97
CA ASP A 183 -9.51 2.14 -8.13
C ASP A 183 -8.34 3.12 -8.22
N PRO A 184 -7.40 2.90 -9.16
CA PRO A 184 -6.20 3.73 -9.27
C PRO A 184 -6.47 5.22 -9.52
N GLN A 185 -7.55 5.54 -10.25
CA GLN A 185 -7.84 6.94 -10.60
C GLN A 185 -8.37 7.70 -9.39
N THR A 186 -9.33 7.13 -8.68
CA THR A 186 -9.91 7.76 -7.47
C THR A 186 -8.87 7.84 -6.35
N ALA A 187 -8.09 6.78 -6.12
CA ALA A 187 -7.03 6.77 -5.12
C ALA A 187 -5.93 7.81 -5.45
N SER A 188 -5.52 7.92 -6.72
CA SER A 188 -4.57 8.95 -7.14
C SER A 188 -5.12 10.36 -6.91
N LEU A 189 -6.40 10.61 -7.23
CA LEU A 189 -7.03 11.91 -7.00
C LEU A 189 -7.10 12.24 -5.50
N GLY A 190 -7.44 11.25 -4.67
CA GLY A 190 -7.41 11.37 -3.21
C GLY A 190 -6.01 11.69 -2.68
N GLY A 191 -5.00 10.94 -3.12
CA GLY A 191 -3.60 11.16 -2.75
C GLY A 191 -3.06 12.52 -3.20
N ILE A 192 -3.34 12.94 -4.44
CA ILE A 192 -2.98 14.28 -4.93
C ILE A 192 -3.64 15.37 -4.08
N GLN A 193 -4.92 15.20 -3.72
CA GLN A 193 -5.60 16.11 -2.82
C GLN A 193 -4.94 16.15 -1.44
N ALA A 194 -4.59 14.99 -0.88
CA ALA A 194 -3.93 14.90 0.42
C ALA A 194 -2.59 15.66 0.44
N ILE A 195 -1.81 15.55 -0.63
CA ILE A 195 -0.49 16.21 -0.78
C ILE A 195 -0.64 17.72 -1.00
N LEU A 196 -1.52 18.13 -1.92
CA LEU A 196 -1.59 19.53 -2.36
C LEU A 196 -2.57 20.38 -1.56
N GLY A 197 -3.49 19.79 -0.80
CA GLY A 197 -4.56 20.50 -0.07
C GLY A 197 -5.57 21.20 -0.98
N MET A 198 -5.61 20.86 -2.27
CA MET A 198 -6.47 21.51 -3.26
C MET A 198 -7.78 20.74 -3.47
N PRO A 199 -8.91 21.41 -3.77
CA PRO A 199 -10.16 20.75 -4.11
C PRO A 199 -10.01 19.79 -5.30
N LYS A 200 -10.58 18.58 -5.21
CA LYS A 200 -10.55 17.55 -6.28
C LYS A 200 -11.00 18.07 -7.63
N SER A 201 -11.97 19.00 -7.64
CA SER A 201 -12.48 19.62 -8.88
C SER A 201 -11.44 20.40 -9.69
N LEU A 202 -10.35 20.84 -9.07
CA LEU A 202 -9.26 21.56 -9.71
C LEU A 202 -8.11 20.65 -10.14
N LEU A 203 -8.09 19.40 -9.65
CA LEU A 203 -6.98 18.45 -9.86
C LEU A 203 -7.16 17.53 -11.09
N GLY A 204 -8.34 17.53 -11.70
CA GLY A 204 -8.64 16.71 -12.88
C GLY A 204 -7.60 16.81 -14.01
N PRO A 205 -7.21 18.03 -14.45
CA PRO A 205 -6.17 18.18 -15.47
C PRO A 205 -4.81 17.62 -15.08
N THR A 206 -4.43 17.76 -13.80
CA THR A 206 -3.17 17.21 -13.26
C THR A 206 -3.21 15.69 -13.24
N LEU A 207 -4.29 15.09 -12.76
CA LEU A 207 -4.47 13.64 -12.78
C LEU A 207 -4.48 13.10 -14.23
N TRP A 208 -5.22 13.76 -15.13
CA TRP A 208 -5.23 13.37 -16.54
C TRP A 208 -3.82 13.38 -17.15
N SER A 209 -3.04 14.41 -16.87
CA SER A 209 -1.66 14.50 -17.33
C SER A 209 -0.77 13.43 -16.69
N ALA A 210 -0.86 13.23 -15.38
CA ALA A 210 -0.10 12.22 -14.66
C ALA A 210 -0.35 10.81 -15.26
N THR A 211 -1.60 10.47 -15.52
CA THR A 211 -1.98 9.16 -16.08
C THR A 211 -1.59 9.01 -17.54
N ASN A 212 -1.92 10.02 -18.40
CA ASN A 212 -1.84 9.84 -19.85
C ASN A 212 -0.50 10.30 -20.47
N LEU A 213 0.22 11.21 -19.80
CA LEU A 213 1.50 11.73 -20.32
C LEU A 213 2.69 11.22 -19.52
N PHE A 214 2.51 10.90 -18.24
CA PHE A 214 3.60 10.50 -17.35
C PHE A 214 3.48 9.05 -16.86
N GLY A 215 2.38 8.33 -17.17
CA GLY A 215 2.25 6.90 -16.92
C GLY A 215 1.95 6.51 -15.47
N LEU A 216 1.30 7.38 -14.69
CA LEU A 216 0.88 7.06 -13.32
C LEU A 216 0.05 5.76 -13.28
N GLY A 217 0.46 4.84 -12.40
CA GLY A 217 -0.21 3.55 -12.23
C GLY A 217 0.16 2.50 -13.29
N GLY A 218 1.00 2.85 -14.26
CA GLY A 218 1.43 1.91 -15.28
C GLY A 218 0.23 1.24 -15.98
N ASN A 219 0.20 -0.10 -15.96
CA ASN A 219 -0.88 -0.92 -16.51
C ASN A 219 -1.86 -1.44 -15.43
N ALA A 220 -1.87 -0.85 -14.22
CA ALA A 220 -2.80 -1.24 -13.17
C ALA A 220 -4.24 -0.92 -13.61
N GLN A 221 -5.01 -1.96 -13.88
CA GLN A 221 -6.40 -1.86 -14.33
C GLN A 221 -7.23 -2.99 -13.74
N ASN A 222 -8.52 -2.73 -13.49
CA ASN A 222 -9.48 -3.75 -13.08
C ASN A 222 -9.08 -4.54 -11.81
N ILE A 223 -8.47 -3.88 -10.83
CA ILE A 223 -7.98 -4.53 -9.60
C ILE A 223 -9.14 -5.21 -8.86
N ILE A 224 -10.35 -4.62 -8.88
CA ILE A 224 -11.56 -5.23 -8.30
C ILE A 224 -11.89 -6.54 -9.02
N GLU A 225 -11.96 -6.55 -10.35
CA GLU A 225 -12.27 -7.74 -11.12
C GLU A 225 -11.20 -8.83 -10.93
N THR A 226 -9.94 -8.43 -10.91
CA THR A 226 -8.81 -9.31 -10.60
C THR A 226 -8.97 -9.91 -9.20
N GLY A 227 -9.25 -9.10 -8.17
CA GLY A 227 -9.47 -9.56 -6.80
C GLY A 227 -10.67 -10.50 -6.66
N ARG A 228 -11.78 -10.22 -7.37
CA ARG A 228 -12.96 -11.08 -7.40
C ARG A 228 -12.72 -12.44 -8.08
N SER A 229 -11.69 -12.55 -8.91
CA SER A 229 -11.30 -13.82 -9.53
C SER A 229 -10.50 -14.75 -8.62
N LEU A 230 -10.03 -14.24 -7.48
CA LEU A 230 -9.25 -15.00 -6.52
C LEU A 230 -10.15 -15.95 -5.72
N THR A 231 -9.59 -17.10 -5.37
CA THR A 231 -10.34 -18.15 -4.62
C THR A 231 -9.83 -18.34 -3.20
N LEU A 232 -8.64 -17.80 -2.88
CA LEU A 232 -8.13 -17.87 -1.52
C LEU A 232 -8.95 -16.96 -0.58
N PRO A 233 -8.94 -17.23 0.74
CA PRO A 233 -9.58 -16.37 1.73
C PRO A 233 -8.97 -14.96 1.76
N ILE A 234 -9.81 -13.93 1.81
CA ILE A 234 -9.40 -12.53 1.89
C ILE A 234 -10.17 -11.83 3.00
N LEU A 235 -9.45 -11.17 3.91
CA LEU A 235 -10.03 -10.21 4.85
C LEU A 235 -9.78 -8.80 4.31
N VAL A 236 -10.84 -8.03 4.13
CA VAL A 236 -10.76 -6.59 3.80
C VAL A 236 -11.16 -5.80 5.03
N ILE A 237 -10.26 -4.97 5.54
CA ILE A 237 -10.51 -4.01 6.61
C ILE A 237 -10.52 -2.63 5.98
N GLN A 238 -11.64 -1.91 6.11
CA GLN A 238 -11.84 -0.63 5.44
C GLN A 238 -12.33 0.44 6.40
N ASP A 239 -11.65 1.58 6.41
CA ASP A 239 -12.16 2.78 7.08
C ASP A 239 -13.30 3.41 6.27
N PRO A 240 -14.47 3.67 6.89
CA PRO A 240 -15.61 4.27 6.19
C PRO A 240 -15.37 5.72 5.74
N GLN A 241 -14.39 6.41 6.32
CA GLN A 241 -14.09 7.83 6.06
C GLN A 241 -12.76 8.04 5.31
N ASP A 242 -12.15 6.97 4.82
CA ASP A 242 -10.91 7.06 4.04
C ASP A 242 -11.07 8.02 2.85
N PRO A 243 -10.29 9.13 2.79
CA PRO A 243 -10.41 10.11 1.71
C PRO A 243 -9.68 9.71 0.43
N VAL A 244 -8.89 8.63 0.47
CA VAL A 244 -8.02 8.16 -0.60
C VAL A 244 -8.60 6.92 -1.27
N THR A 245 -8.80 5.84 -0.52
CA THR A 245 -9.39 4.59 -1.01
C THR A 245 -10.82 4.44 -0.49
N LEU A 246 -11.78 4.76 -1.36
CA LEU A 246 -13.18 4.86 -0.94
C LEU A 246 -13.78 3.49 -0.61
N ALA A 247 -14.51 3.42 0.50
CA ALA A 247 -15.15 2.19 1.00
C ALA A 247 -16.11 1.53 0.02
N GLU A 248 -16.63 2.27 -0.97
CA GLU A 248 -17.49 1.72 -2.01
C GLU A 248 -16.81 0.65 -2.86
N TYR A 249 -15.52 0.84 -3.19
CA TYR A 249 -14.75 -0.13 -3.97
C TYR A 249 -14.43 -1.40 -3.19
N SER A 250 -14.13 -1.29 -1.90
CA SER A 250 -13.95 -2.46 -1.03
C SER A 250 -15.25 -3.25 -0.85
N ARG A 251 -16.38 -2.56 -0.79
CA ARG A 251 -17.70 -3.22 -0.78
C ARG A 251 -17.97 -3.92 -2.10
N GLU A 252 -17.69 -3.28 -3.24
CA GLU A 252 -17.82 -3.86 -4.57
C GLU A 252 -16.94 -5.11 -4.72
N LEU A 253 -15.69 -5.07 -4.26
CA LEU A 253 -14.79 -6.23 -4.24
C LEU A 253 -15.43 -7.43 -3.51
N ALA A 254 -16.04 -7.19 -2.35
CA ALA A 254 -16.58 -8.24 -1.48
C ALA A 254 -18.00 -8.71 -1.88
N GLU A 255 -18.75 -7.93 -2.65
CA GLU A 255 -20.13 -8.21 -2.96
C GLU A 255 -20.30 -9.56 -3.69
N GLY A 256 -21.07 -10.49 -3.07
CA GLY A 256 -21.34 -11.82 -3.62
C GLY A 256 -20.14 -12.79 -3.60
N GLN A 257 -19.04 -12.45 -2.95
CA GLN A 257 -17.85 -13.29 -2.82
C GLN A 257 -17.86 -14.03 -1.47
N SER A 258 -17.95 -15.36 -1.49
CA SER A 258 -17.99 -16.17 -0.25
C SER A 258 -16.62 -16.33 0.43
N ASN A 259 -15.52 -16.09 -0.30
CA ASN A 259 -14.15 -16.15 0.21
C ASN A 259 -13.62 -14.79 0.70
N ILE A 260 -14.42 -13.73 0.60
CA ILE A 260 -14.02 -12.38 1.04
C ILE A 260 -14.83 -11.97 2.27
N THR A 261 -14.15 -11.80 3.40
CA THR A 261 -14.71 -11.21 4.62
C THR A 261 -14.47 -9.70 4.57
N TYR A 262 -15.54 -8.92 4.57
CA TYR A 262 -15.47 -7.45 4.58
C TYR A 262 -15.78 -6.91 5.97
N HIS A 263 -14.84 -6.19 6.55
CA HIS A 263 -14.99 -5.51 7.83
C HIS A 263 -14.89 -4.00 7.64
N LEU A 264 -16.00 -3.31 7.88
CA LEU A 264 -16.03 -1.85 7.92
C LEU A 264 -15.70 -1.39 9.33
N MET A 265 -14.63 -0.61 9.47
CA MET A 265 -14.19 -0.07 10.77
C MET A 265 -15.24 0.85 11.38
N PRO A 266 -15.32 0.95 12.72
CA PRO A 266 -16.08 2.01 13.36
C PRO A 266 -15.47 3.37 13.01
N THR A 267 -16.32 4.38 12.81
CA THR A 267 -15.86 5.76 12.58
C THR A 267 -15.10 6.26 13.80
N PRO A 268 -13.83 6.65 13.68
CA PRO A 268 -13.07 7.18 14.80
C PRO A 268 -13.61 8.55 15.24
N PRO A 269 -13.46 8.92 16.54
CA PRO A 269 -13.75 10.27 16.99
C PRO A 269 -12.94 11.31 16.21
N ALA A 270 -13.55 12.43 15.86
CA ALA A 270 -12.91 13.47 15.03
C ALA A 270 -11.67 14.10 15.71
N ASP A 271 -11.57 14.01 17.03
CA ASP A 271 -10.45 14.47 17.84
C ASP A 271 -9.43 13.37 18.17
N HIS A 272 -9.51 12.22 17.48
CA HIS A 272 -8.56 11.14 17.69
C HIS A 272 -7.13 11.60 17.35
N PRO A 273 -6.12 11.37 18.24
CA PRO A 273 -4.76 11.88 18.05
C PRO A 273 -4.11 11.49 16.73
N VAL A 274 -4.38 10.28 16.21
CA VAL A 274 -3.88 9.81 14.92
C VAL A 274 -4.33 10.70 13.76
N LEU A 275 -5.57 11.22 13.81
CA LEU A 275 -6.12 12.07 12.75
C LEU A 275 -5.53 13.48 12.78
N ALA A 276 -5.10 13.97 13.96
CA ALA A 276 -4.49 15.29 14.10
C ALA A 276 -3.18 15.42 13.30
N ASP A 277 -2.39 14.34 13.24
CA ASP A 277 -1.09 14.32 12.56
C ASP A 277 -1.19 13.91 11.08
N ALA A 278 -2.35 13.41 10.64
CA ALA A 278 -2.52 12.80 9.32
C ALA A 278 -2.64 13.82 8.17
N GLY A 279 -2.97 15.08 8.47
CA GLY A 279 -3.19 16.09 7.44
C GLY A 279 -4.27 15.69 6.43
N GLY A 280 -3.98 15.85 5.15
CA GLY A 280 -4.91 15.50 4.06
C GLY A 280 -5.11 14.00 3.85
N TRP A 281 -4.27 13.14 4.44
CA TRP A 281 -4.40 11.68 4.38
C TRP A 281 -5.53 11.16 5.27
N GLY A 282 -5.94 11.93 6.30
CA GLY A 282 -7.04 11.55 7.18
C GLY A 282 -6.77 10.23 7.88
N SER A 283 -7.70 9.28 7.75
CA SER A 283 -7.63 7.95 8.35
C SER A 283 -7.01 6.88 7.43
N HIS A 284 -6.62 7.23 6.20
CA HIS A 284 -6.12 6.29 5.20
C HIS A 284 -4.98 5.39 5.72
N GLY A 285 -5.20 4.07 5.70
CA GLY A 285 -4.23 3.08 6.17
C GLY A 285 -4.04 3.01 7.68
N ALA A 286 -4.66 3.90 8.46
CA ALA A 286 -4.43 4.01 9.90
C ALA A 286 -5.27 3.06 10.76
N ALA A 287 -5.99 2.10 10.18
CA ALA A 287 -6.93 1.22 10.87
C ALA A 287 -6.34 0.63 12.16
N PHE A 288 -5.11 0.09 12.10
CA PHE A 288 -4.45 -0.49 13.27
C PHE A 288 -4.14 0.53 14.37
N ARG A 289 -3.76 1.75 14.02
CA ARG A 289 -3.50 2.82 15.00
C ARG A 289 -4.78 3.41 15.61
N LEU A 290 -5.87 3.36 14.86
CA LEU A 290 -7.17 3.85 15.29
C LEU A 290 -7.87 2.88 16.24
N ASP A 291 -7.80 1.58 15.96
CA ASP A 291 -8.40 0.52 16.75
C ASP A 291 -7.56 -0.77 16.71
N PRO A 292 -6.42 -0.83 17.43
CA PRO A 292 -5.54 -2.00 17.39
C PRO A 292 -6.23 -3.29 17.85
N GLU A 293 -7.07 -3.20 18.90
CA GLU A 293 -7.75 -4.36 19.47
C GLU A 293 -8.83 -4.88 18.53
N GLY A 294 -9.65 -3.99 17.96
CA GLY A 294 -10.68 -4.37 17.01
C GLY A 294 -10.11 -4.97 15.73
N VAL A 295 -9.04 -4.38 15.17
CA VAL A 295 -8.36 -4.93 13.99
C VAL A 295 -7.79 -6.32 14.30
N LEU A 296 -7.08 -6.50 15.41
CA LEU A 296 -6.52 -7.81 15.77
C LEU A 296 -7.61 -8.85 16.04
N GLN A 297 -8.73 -8.46 16.63
CA GLN A 297 -9.87 -9.38 16.82
C GLN A 297 -10.43 -9.88 15.47
N GLN A 298 -10.56 -8.99 14.48
CA GLN A 298 -11.01 -9.39 13.14
C GLN A 298 -9.99 -10.29 12.45
N VAL A 299 -8.71 -9.98 12.56
CA VAL A 299 -7.61 -10.79 12.03
C VAL A 299 -7.62 -12.19 12.69
N ASP A 300 -7.67 -12.26 14.02
CA ASP A 300 -7.67 -13.53 14.76
C ASP A 300 -8.89 -14.39 14.39
N ALA A 301 -10.08 -13.79 14.27
CA ALA A 301 -11.29 -14.49 13.85
C ALA A 301 -11.21 -15.03 12.42
N PHE A 302 -10.64 -14.23 11.51
CA PHE A 302 -10.43 -14.62 10.12
C PHE A 302 -9.43 -15.77 10.01
N LEU A 303 -8.27 -15.66 10.66
CA LEU A 303 -7.21 -16.67 10.60
C LEU A 303 -7.61 -17.98 11.27
N ALA A 304 -8.46 -17.93 12.32
CA ALA A 304 -9.00 -19.12 12.97
C ALA A 304 -10.02 -19.89 12.11
N ALA A 305 -10.51 -19.28 11.03
CA ALA A 305 -11.47 -19.89 10.10
C ALA A 305 -10.81 -20.51 8.86
N LEU A 306 -9.48 -20.36 8.70
CA LEU A 306 -8.68 -20.98 7.63
C LEU A 306 -8.44 -22.46 7.93
#